data_2b1824d6e3fe28c4d9bc604ed8607e0b
#
_entry.id   2b1824d6e3fe28c4d9bc604ed8607e0b
#
_cell.length_a   1.000
_cell.length_b   1.000
_cell.length_c   1.000
_cell.angle_alpha   90.00
_cell.angle_beta   90.00
_cell.angle_gamma   90.00
#
_symmetry.space_group_name_H-M   'P 1'
#
loop_
_entity.id
_entity.type
_entity.pdbx_description
1 polymer ?
#
loop_
_entity_poly.entity_id
_entity_poly.type
_entity_poly.pdbx_seq_one_letter_code
_entity_poly.pdbx_strand_id
1 'polypeptide(L)'
;LRWQEFLIGQGYYWLVVSGTFDQETKVVTEMFQKEHNLTADGKVGPQTQAKAKQLGFPTEATPFPRPSWTPMTYQERAKFFPSFSYKPAPVAGNPEAIAVDPTWIQKNIVTLHLPQLVGVPGAPRDGRVLVHRLAATPMLQLWKAWEQAGLLPLVLSFDGAWVPRFVRGSRTALSNHALGTAFDINARWNALGLTPAAAGVKGSVVDLLPLAYEHGFAWGGHFGGRSDGMHFEVGRRPDLV
;
A
#
# COMPACT_ATOMS: atom_id res chain seq x y z
N LEU A 1 6.33 -7.44 -16.00
CA LEU A 1 5.89 -6.96 -14.68
C LEU A 1 4.96 -7.98 -14.00
N ARG A 2 3.74 -8.17 -14.46
CA ARG A 2 2.75 -9.06 -13.83
C ARG A 2 3.25 -10.48 -13.56
N TRP A 3 4.09 -11.03 -14.43
CA TRP A 3 4.61 -12.38 -14.25
C TRP A 3 5.57 -12.46 -13.06
N GLN A 4 6.49 -11.51 -12.93
CA GLN A 4 7.42 -11.41 -11.80
C GLN A 4 6.68 -11.19 -10.48
N GLU A 5 5.70 -10.30 -10.46
CA GLU A 5 4.85 -10.03 -9.29
C GLU A 5 4.08 -11.29 -8.85
N PHE A 6 3.53 -12.04 -9.82
CA PHE A 6 2.88 -13.31 -9.55
C PHE A 6 3.84 -14.34 -8.95
N LEU A 7 5.04 -14.49 -9.51
CA LEU A 7 6.06 -15.41 -8.98
C LEU A 7 6.45 -15.04 -7.53
N ILE A 8 6.61 -13.75 -7.23
CA ILE A 8 6.84 -13.27 -5.85
C ILE A 8 5.66 -13.67 -4.95
N GLY A 9 4.43 -13.49 -5.42
CA GLY A 9 3.21 -13.94 -4.75
C GLY A 9 3.17 -15.44 -4.47
N GLN A 10 3.78 -16.25 -5.34
CA GLN A 10 3.92 -17.71 -5.17
C GLN A 10 5.06 -18.11 -4.21
N GLY A 11 5.83 -17.18 -3.68
CA GLY A 11 6.86 -17.45 -2.68
C GLY A 11 8.31 -17.26 -3.16
N TYR A 12 8.53 -16.89 -4.41
CA TYR A 12 9.89 -16.63 -4.93
C TYR A 12 10.36 -15.21 -4.57
N TYR A 13 10.50 -14.97 -3.28
CA TYR A 13 10.66 -13.62 -2.69
C TYR A 13 11.98 -12.92 -3.02
N TRP A 14 12.98 -13.65 -3.51
CA TRP A 14 14.27 -13.08 -3.94
C TRP A 14 14.23 -12.49 -5.35
N LEU A 15 13.17 -12.77 -6.14
CA LEU A 15 13.03 -12.23 -7.49
C LEU A 15 12.85 -10.72 -7.45
N VAL A 16 13.65 -10.01 -8.24
CA VAL A 16 13.50 -8.56 -8.41
C VAL A 16 12.53 -8.26 -9.54
N VAL A 17 11.58 -7.35 -9.30
CA VAL A 17 10.66 -6.89 -10.34
C VAL A 17 11.37 -5.88 -11.23
N SER A 18 12.13 -6.37 -12.20
CA SER A 18 12.89 -5.53 -13.15
C SER A 18 12.03 -4.94 -14.28
N GLY A 19 10.82 -5.48 -14.48
CA GLY A 19 9.93 -5.11 -15.59
C GLY A 19 10.29 -5.76 -16.93
N THR A 20 11.40 -6.50 -17.00
CA THR A 20 11.86 -7.25 -18.16
C THR A 20 11.88 -8.74 -17.84
N PHE A 21 11.67 -9.58 -18.85
CA PHE A 21 11.83 -11.03 -18.70
C PHE A 21 13.32 -11.37 -18.83
N ASP A 22 14.08 -11.14 -17.77
CA ASP A 22 15.53 -11.34 -17.67
C ASP A 22 15.88 -12.80 -17.32
N GLN A 23 17.17 -13.08 -17.18
CA GLN A 23 17.67 -14.43 -16.86
C GLN A 23 17.18 -14.91 -15.48
N GLU A 24 17.09 -14.01 -14.51
CA GLU A 24 16.59 -14.33 -13.17
C GLU A 24 15.10 -14.74 -13.23
N THR A 25 14.30 -13.96 -13.95
CA THR A 25 12.89 -14.28 -14.20
C THR A 25 12.73 -15.63 -14.90
N LYS A 26 13.59 -15.94 -15.86
CA LYS A 26 13.59 -17.24 -16.54
C LYS A 26 13.86 -18.39 -15.57
N VAL A 27 14.90 -18.27 -14.76
CA VAL A 27 15.27 -19.31 -13.76
C VAL A 27 14.12 -19.53 -12.78
N VAL A 28 13.51 -18.46 -12.27
CA VAL A 28 12.38 -18.57 -11.33
C VAL A 28 11.15 -19.15 -12.03
N THR A 29 10.95 -18.88 -13.33
CA THR A 29 9.89 -19.53 -14.13
C THR A 29 10.14 -21.03 -14.24
N GLU A 30 11.37 -21.47 -14.48
CA GLU A 30 11.73 -22.90 -14.50
C GLU A 30 11.48 -23.58 -13.15
N MET A 31 11.76 -22.89 -12.03
CA MET A 31 11.46 -23.38 -10.68
C MET A 31 9.96 -23.55 -10.47
N PHE A 32 9.16 -22.55 -10.82
CA PHE A 32 7.70 -22.60 -10.79
C PHE A 32 7.16 -23.77 -11.61
N GLN A 33 7.67 -23.96 -12.82
CA GLN A 33 7.29 -25.08 -13.70
C GLN A 33 7.59 -26.44 -13.07
N LYS A 34 8.78 -26.62 -12.48
CA LYS A 34 9.18 -27.85 -11.78
C LYS A 34 8.26 -28.14 -10.60
N GLU A 35 8.01 -27.16 -9.77
CA GLU A 35 7.16 -27.29 -8.57
C GLU A 35 5.74 -27.73 -8.93
N HIS A 36 5.27 -27.33 -10.10
CA HIS A 36 3.94 -27.66 -10.59
C HIS A 36 3.89 -28.80 -11.63
N ASN A 37 4.96 -29.58 -11.75
CA ASN A 37 5.08 -30.73 -12.67
C ASN A 37 4.84 -30.35 -14.15
N LEU A 38 5.32 -29.17 -14.55
CA LEU A 38 5.32 -28.71 -15.93
C LEU A 38 6.71 -28.88 -16.56
N THR A 39 6.76 -28.82 -17.91
CA THR A 39 8.05 -28.77 -18.61
C THR A 39 8.79 -27.48 -18.21
N ALA A 40 9.97 -27.64 -17.59
CA ALA A 40 10.77 -26.54 -17.08
C ALA A 40 11.66 -25.93 -18.17
N ASP A 41 11.06 -25.23 -19.10
CA ASP A 41 11.74 -24.57 -20.23
C ASP A 41 11.96 -23.06 -20.00
N GLY A 42 11.47 -22.54 -18.88
CA GLY A 42 11.55 -21.13 -18.53
C GLY A 42 10.70 -20.22 -19.41
N LYS A 43 9.76 -20.77 -20.20
CA LYS A 43 8.86 -20.00 -21.05
C LYS A 43 7.45 -19.98 -20.47
N VAL A 44 6.80 -18.83 -20.48
CA VAL A 44 5.41 -18.68 -20.04
C VAL A 44 4.45 -19.09 -21.18
N GLY A 45 4.51 -20.38 -21.54
CA GLY A 45 3.64 -20.98 -22.55
C GLY A 45 2.23 -21.33 -22.04
N PRO A 46 1.36 -21.93 -22.92
CA PRO A 46 -0.04 -22.19 -22.56
C PRO A 46 -0.23 -23.03 -21.29
N GLN A 47 0.59 -24.05 -21.05
CA GLN A 47 0.51 -24.88 -19.84
C GLN A 47 0.89 -24.10 -18.59
N THR A 48 1.97 -23.32 -18.67
CA THR A 48 2.42 -22.43 -17.56
C THR A 48 1.36 -21.37 -17.26
N GLN A 49 0.77 -20.77 -18.29
CA GLN A 49 -0.31 -19.79 -18.11
C GLN A 49 -1.57 -20.43 -17.51
N ALA A 50 -1.95 -21.63 -17.98
CA ALA A 50 -3.11 -22.33 -17.44
C ALA A 50 -2.93 -22.65 -15.95
N LYS A 51 -1.74 -23.12 -15.57
CA LYS A 51 -1.41 -23.37 -14.16
C LYS A 51 -1.39 -22.09 -13.33
N ALA A 52 -0.78 -21.05 -13.86
CA ALA A 52 -0.75 -19.74 -13.20
C ALA A 52 -2.18 -19.18 -12.98
N LYS A 53 -3.08 -19.34 -13.96
CA LYS A 53 -4.50 -18.97 -13.83
C LYS A 53 -5.19 -19.69 -12.67
N GLN A 54 -4.97 -21.00 -12.54
CA GLN A 54 -5.50 -21.79 -11.42
C GLN A 54 -4.99 -21.28 -10.07
N LEU A 55 -3.81 -20.68 -10.04
CA LEU A 55 -3.15 -20.12 -8.86
C LEU A 55 -3.38 -18.60 -8.70
N GLY A 56 -4.34 -18.03 -9.45
CA GLY A 56 -4.74 -16.63 -9.32
C GLY A 56 -4.00 -15.64 -10.21
N PHE A 57 -3.24 -16.10 -11.23
CA PHE A 57 -2.67 -15.19 -12.22
C PHE A 57 -3.79 -14.54 -13.04
N PRO A 58 -3.92 -13.20 -13.02
CA PRO A 58 -5.02 -12.52 -13.70
C PRO A 58 -4.89 -12.64 -15.21
N THR A 59 -5.94 -13.16 -15.86
CA THR A 59 -6.00 -13.34 -17.33
C THR A 59 -6.42 -12.08 -18.05
N GLU A 60 -7.20 -11.26 -17.39
CA GLU A 60 -7.62 -9.93 -17.85
C GLU A 60 -7.29 -8.89 -16.79
N ALA A 61 -7.08 -7.67 -17.24
CA ALA A 61 -6.96 -6.54 -16.30
C ALA A 61 -8.37 -6.24 -15.78
N THR A 62 -8.82 -6.98 -14.76
CA THR A 62 -9.98 -6.52 -14.01
C THR A 62 -9.63 -5.13 -13.47
N PRO A 63 -10.31 -4.08 -13.87
CA PRO A 63 -10.02 -2.76 -13.35
C PRO A 63 -10.20 -2.78 -11.83
N PHE A 64 -9.24 -2.24 -11.10
CA PHE A 64 -9.37 -2.12 -9.65
C PHE A 64 -10.64 -1.33 -9.31
N PRO A 65 -11.42 -1.78 -8.32
CA PRO A 65 -12.63 -1.09 -7.92
C PRO A 65 -12.31 0.37 -7.55
N ARG A 66 -13.20 1.29 -7.92
CA ARG A 66 -13.05 2.72 -7.64
C ARG A 66 -14.12 3.20 -6.67
N PRO A 67 -13.82 4.20 -5.82
CA PRO A 67 -14.85 4.81 -4.99
C PRO A 67 -15.92 5.50 -5.87
N SER A 68 -17.13 5.58 -5.37
CA SER A 68 -18.24 6.34 -5.98
C SER A 68 -18.11 7.87 -5.81
N TRP A 69 -17.06 8.30 -5.12
CA TRP A 69 -16.76 9.70 -4.82
C TRP A 69 -15.36 10.07 -5.32
N THR A 70 -15.10 11.36 -5.51
CA THR A 70 -13.79 11.87 -5.93
C THR A 70 -12.94 12.18 -4.71
N PRO A 71 -11.68 11.68 -4.64
CA PRO A 71 -10.76 12.04 -3.56
C PRO A 71 -10.51 13.55 -3.50
N MET A 72 -10.33 14.06 -2.28
CA MET A 72 -9.97 15.46 -2.05
C MET A 72 -8.73 15.85 -2.83
N THR A 73 -8.81 16.98 -3.51
CA THR A 73 -7.65 17.65 -4.09
C THR A 73 -6.72 18.17 -3.00
N TYR A 74 -5.49 18.51 -3.37
CA TYR A 74 -4.54 19.16 -2.45
C TYR A 74 -5.14 20.44 -1.80
N GLN A 75 -5.85 21.26 -2.58
CA GLN A 75 -6.46 22.49 -2.08
C GLN A 75 -7.60 22.24 -1.10
N GLU A 76 -8.43 21.23 -1.35
CA GLU A 76 -9.50 20.83 -0.43
C GLU A 76 -8.90 20.24 0.86
N ARG A 77 -7.89 19.40 0.75
CA ARG A 77 -7.16 18.84 1.89
C ARG A 77 -6.56 19.94 2.77
N ALA A 78 -5.95 20.96 2.18
CA ALA A 78 -5.37 22.09 2.90
C ALA A 78 -6.38 22.93 3.70
N LYS A 79 -7.68 22.89 3.32
CA LYS A 79 -8.76 23.52 4.10
C LYS A 79 -9.12 22.75 5.39
N PHE A 80 -8.87 21.45 5.37
CA PHE A 80 -9.23 20.52 6.46
C PHE A 80 -8.09 20.29 7.45
N PHE A 81 -6.90 19.99 6.90
CA PHE A 81 -5.74 19.67 7.69
C PHE A 81 -4.88 20.93 7.82
N PRO A 82 -4.64 21.41 9.03
CA PRO A 82 -3.89 22.66 9.23
C PRO A 82 -2.47 22.51 8.69
N SER A 83 -2.02 23.53 7.97
CA SER A 83 -0.64 23.63 7.50
C SER A 83 0.34 23.71 8.67
N PHE A 84 1.58 23.32 8.43
CA PHE A 84 2.66 23.38 9.41
C PHE A 84 3.95 23.94 8.82
N SER A 85 4.77 24.51 9.69
CA SER A 85 6.14 24.86 9.37
C SER A 85 7.04 23.64 9.48
N TYR A 86 7.99 23.53 8.58
CA TYR A 86 8.95 22.43 8.55
C TYR A 86 10.31 22.88 7.99
N LYS A 87 11.33 22.06 8.23
CA LYS A 87 12.67 22.21 7.63
C LYS A 87 13.08 20.86 7.02
N PRO A 88 13.77 20.84 5.87
CA PRO A 88 14.40 19.61 5.39
C PRO A 88 15.34 19.03 6.46
N ALA A 89 15.23 17.75 6.72
CA ALA A 89 16.02 17.04 7.72
C ALA A 89 16.35 15.63 7.22
N PRO A 90 17.09 15.51 6.09
CA PRO A 90 17.38 14.21 5.48
C PRO A 90 18.19 13.33 6.43
N VAL A 91 17.83 12.04 6.46
CA VAL A 91 18.52 11.01 7.24
C VAL A 91 18.84 9.80 6.35
N ALA A 92 19.74 8.95 6.79
CA ALA A 92 20.04 7.70 6.10
C ALA A 92 18.74 6.89 5.91
N GLY A 93 18.48 6.40 4.70
CA GLY A 93 17.26 5.67 4.34
C GLY A 93 16.01 6.54 4.13
N ASN A 94 16.05 7.84 4.45
CA ASN A 94 14.96 8.77 4.18
C ASN A 94 15.46 10.17 3.78
N PRO A 95 15.95 10.32 2.54
CA PRO A 95 16.51 11.58 2.05
C PRO A 95 15.48 12.71 1.92
N GLU A 96 14.18 12.39 1.89
CA GLU A 96 13.08 13.32 1.84
C GLU A 96 12.55 13.73 3.23
N ALA A 97 13.18 13.29 4.32
CA ALA A 97 12.71 13.58 5.67
C ALA A 97 12.69 15.09 5.98
N ILE A 98 11.72 15.48 6.79
CA ILE A 98 11.55 16.84 7.29
C ILE A 98 11.41 16.84 8.81
N ALA A 99 11.83 17.93 9.45
CA ALA A 99 11.53 18.24 10.83
C ALA A 99 10.31 19.16 10.86
N VAL A 100 9.23 18.69 11.46
CA VAL A 100 7.95 19.42 11.61
C VAL A 100 7.97 20.23 12.91
N ASP A 101 7.29 21.36 12.93
CA ASP A 101 7.11 22.19 14.11
C ASP A 101 6.55 21.35 15.29
N PRO A 102 7.27 21.28 16.43
CA PRO A 102 6.83 20.52 17.60
C PRO A 102 5.46 20.94 18.14
N THR A 103 5.14 22.22 18.07
CA THR A 103 3.84 22.75 18.53
C THR A 103 2.69 22.22 17.68
N TRP A 104 2.92 22.13 16.37
CA TRP A 104 1.94 21.53 15.47
C TRP A 104 1.78 20.02 15.73
N ILE A 105 2.88 19.30 15.93
CA ILE A 105 2.87 17.86 16.27
C ILE A 105 2.02 17.65 17.52
N GLN A 106 2.30 18.38 18.59
CA GLN A 106 1.59 18.27 19.88
C GLN A 106 0.08 18.49 19.73
N LYS A 107 -0.34 19.40 18.85
CA LYS A 107 -1.75 19.74 18.63
C LYS A 107 -2.48 18.77 17.72
N ASN A 108 -1.79 18.15 16.77
CA ASN A 108 -2.44 17.47 15.64
C ASN A 108 -2.10 15.98 15.50
N ILE A 109 -0.98 15.53 16.04
CA ILE A 109 -0.61 14.11 16.00
C ILE A 109 -0.98 13.44 17.31
N VAL A 110 -1.74 12.37 17.21
CA VAL A 110 -2.20 11.58 18.35
C VAL A 110 -1.76 10.12 18.19
N THR A 111 -1.66 9.44 19.32
CA THR A 111 -1.46 7.99 19.34
C THR A 111 -2.81 7.29 19.17
N LEU A 112 -2.95 6.53 18.11
CA LEU A 112 -4.10 5.66 17.86
C LEU A 112 -3.72 4.21 18.20
N HIS A 113 -4.53 3.53 18.99
CA HIS A 113 -4.37 2.11 19.29
C HIS A 113 -5.22 1.28 18.34
N LEU A 114 -4.56 0.48 17.52
CA LEU A 114 -5.14 -0.48 16.57
C LEU A 114 -4.70 -1.90 16.99
N PRO A 115 -5.47 -2.58 17.87
CA PRO A 115 -5.12 -3.94 18.32
C PRO A 115 -5.01 -4.93 17.15
N GLN A 116 -5.67 -4.65 16.03
CA GLN A 116 -5.59 -5.41 14.78
C GLN A 116 -4.17 -5.47 14.18
N LEU A 117 -3.29 -4.53 14.55
CA LEU A 117 -1.90 -4.49 14.10
C LEU A 117 -0.98 -5.38 14.95
N VAL A 118 -1.42 -5.86 16.11
CA VAL A 118 -0.60 -6.70 16.98
C VAL A 118 -0.23 -8.00 16.27
N GLY A 119 1.07 -8.24 16.11
CA GLY A 119 1.58 -9.41 15.38
C GLY A 119 1.72 -9.24 13.87
N VAL A 120 1.23 -8.13 13.30
CA VAL A 120 1.45 -7.82 11.88
C VAL A 120 2.91 -7.41 11.66
N PRO A 121 3.64 -8.03 10.71
CA PRO A 121 5.02 -7.66 10.39
C PRO A 121 5.15 -6.15 10.08
N GLY A 122 6.17 -5.51 10.65
CA GLY A 122 6.43 -4.07 10.48
C GLY A 122 5.59 -3.15 11.38
N ALA A 123 4.51 -3.66 11.99
CA ALA A 123 3.71 -2.88 12.93
C ALA A 123 4.37 -2.73 14.31
N PRO A 124 4.07 -1.66 15.05
CA PRO A 124 4.43 -1.57 16.47
C PRO A 124 3.86 -2.75 17.27
N ARG A 125 4.67 -3.32 18.19
CA ARG A 125 4.29 -4.51 18.96
C ARG A 125 3.02 -4.36 19.78
N ASP A 126 2.72 -3.15 20.19
CA ASP A 126 1.55 -2.79 20.99
C ASP A 126 0.39 -2.24 20.14
N GLY A 127 0.51 -2.25 18.80
CA GLY A 127 -0.51 -1.74 17.89
C GLY A 127 -0.72 -0.22 17.94
N ARG A 128 0.20 0.54 18.55
CA ARG A 128 0.08 2.01 18.65
C ARG A 128 0.78 2.68 17.48
N VAL A 129 0.02 3.47 16.73
CA VAL A 129 0.52 4.25 15.58
C VAL A 129 0.26 5.73 15.79
N LEU A 130 1.11 6.57 15.21
CA LEU A 130 0.91 8.01 15.21
C LEU A 130 0.12 8.42 13.97
N VAL A 131 -0.94 9.22 14.17
CA VAL A 131 -1.81 9.69 13.10
C VAL A 131 -2.31 11.11 13.39
N HIS A 132 -2.81 11.79 12.38
CA HIS A 132 -3.52 13.05 12.60
C HIS A 132 -4.81 12.83 13.40
N ARG A 133 -5.10 13.70 14.36
CA ARG A 133 -6.30 13.60 15.21
C ARG A 133 -7.62 13.48 14.42
N LEU A 134 -7.72 14.15 13.26
CA LEU A 134 -8.89 14.08 12.38
C LEU A 134 -8.94 12.78 11.55
N ALA A 135 -7.83 12.06 11.39
CA ALA A 135 -7.77 10.78 10.73
C ALA A 135 -7.96 9.59 11.69
N ALA A 136 -7.88 9.83 13.00
CA ALA A 136 -7.89 8.76 14.01
C ALA A 136 -9.20 7.98 14.02
N THR A 137 -10.35 8.67 14.06
CA THR A 137 -11.67 8.00 14.08
C THR A 137 -11.94 7.21 12.81
N PRO A 138 -11.85 7.79 11.59
CA PRO A 138 -12.09 7.01 10.37
C PRO A 138 -11.10 5.84 10.22
N MET A 139 -9.84 6.00 10.62
CA MET A 139 -8.87 4.91 10.58
C MET A 139 -9.26 3.78 11.55
N LEU A 140 -9.63 4.11 12.79
CA LEU A 140 -10.11 3.11 13.76
C LEU A 140 -11.33 2.35 13.23
N GLN A 141 -12.28 3.06 12.62
CA GLN A 141 -13.49 2.45 12.06
C GLN A 141 -13.17 1.53 10.89
N LEU A 142 -12.28 1.93 10.00
CA LEU A 142 -11.83 1.11 8.88
C LEU A 142 -11.19 -0.20 9.36
N TRP A 143 -10.25 -0.14 10.31
CA TRP A 143 -9.58 -1.34 10.82
C TRP A 143 -10.56 -2.28 11.53
N LYS A 144 -11.54 -1.76 12.26
CA LYS A 144 -12.63 -2.54 12.83
C LYS A 144 -13.52 -3.17 11.75
N ALA A 145 -13.83 -2.45 10.68
CA ALA A 145 -14.63 -2.97 9.58
C ALA A 145 -13.90 -4.13 8.86
N TRP A 146 -12.59 -4.00 8.62
CA TRP A 146 -11.78 -5.10 8.07
C TRP A 146 -11.76 -6.32 9.00
N GLU A 147 -11.65 -6.11 10.30
CA GLU A 147 -11.73 -7.18 11.31
C GLU A 147 -13.09 -7.89 11.27
N GLN A 148 -14.18 -7.14 11.33
CA GLN A 148 -15.54 -7.67 11.29
C GLN A 148 -15.86 -8.43 10.00
N ALA A 149 -15.29 -8.00 8.89
CA ALA A 149 -15.40 -8.68 7.59
C ALA A 149 -14.45 -9.88 7.44
N GLY A 150 -13.59 -10.18 8.41
CA GLY A 150 -12.62 -11.27 8.33
C GLY A 150 -11.47 -11.01 7.35
N LEU A 151 -11.19 -9.75 7.02
CA LEU A 151 -10.21 -9.36 6.00
C LEU A 151 -8.79 -9.12 6.56
N LEU A 152 -8.59 -9.10 7.87
CA LEU A 152 -7.28 -8.89 8.47
C LEU A 152 -6.18 -9.84 7.98
N PRO A 153 -6.45 -11.12 7.64
CA PRO A 153 -5.44 -12.01 7.09
C PRO A 153 -4.84 -11.54 5.75
N LEU A 154 -5.48 -10.59 5.06
CA LEU A 154 -4.95 -9.96 3.86
C LEU A 154 -3.91 -8.87 4.15
N VAL A 155 -3.81 -8.40 5.39
CA VAL A 155 -2.79 -7.43 5.83
C VAL A 155 -1.55 -8.20 6.25
N LEU A 156 -0.59 -8.33 5.33
CA LEU A 156 0.63 -9.12 5.52
C LEU A 156 1.80 -8.30 6.06
N SER A 157 1.76 -6.97 5.94
CA SER A 157 2.70 -6.05 6.57
C SER A 157 2.03 -4.70 6.80
N PHE A 158 2.56 -3.97 7.80
CA PHE A 158 2.25 -2.56 8.03
C PHE A 158 3.53 -1.76 7.82
N ASP A 159 3.52 -0.85 6.86
CA ASP A 159 4.73 -0.21 6.35
C ASP A 159 4.83 1.27 6.78
N GLY A 160 3.94 1.71 7.67
CA GLY A 160 3.99 3.00 8.34
C GLY A 160 2.73 3.85 8.21
N ALA A 161 2.59 4.83 9.11
CA ALA A 161 1.53 5.83 9.08
C ALA A 161 2.11 7.26 9.08
N TRP A 162 2.40 7.84 10.23
CA TRP A 162 2.99 9.17 10.29
C TRP A 162 4.50 9.12 10.03
N VAL A 163 4.91 9.57 8.87
CA VAL A 163 6.31 9.68 8.46
C VAL A 163 6.54 11.07 7.86
N PRO A 164 7.09 12.03 8.61
CA PRO A 164 7.34 13.39 8.13
C PRO A 164 8.35 13.42 6.99
N ARG A 165 7.87 13.53 5.76
CA ARG A 165 8.70 13.57 4.55
C ARG A 165 7.99 14.23 3.37
N PHE A 166 8.77 14.61 2.39
CA PHE A 166 8.24 14.89 1.05
C PHE A 166 7.80 13.58 0.35
N VAL A 167 7.05 13.73 -0.71
CA VAL A 167 6.80 12.62 -1.65
C VAL A 167 8.15 12.12 -2.18
N ARG A 168 8.29 10.80 -2.31
CA ARG A 168 9.54 10.18 -2.79
C ARG A 168 9.98 10.75 -4.15
N GLY A 169 11.21 11.28 -4.18
CA GLY A 169 11.80 11.97 -5.34
C GLY A 169 11.40 13.44 -5.46
N SER A 170 10.61 13.99 -4.52
CA SER A 170 10.26 15.41 -4.46
C SER A 170 11.04 16.12 -3.36
N ARG A 171 11.22 17.44 -3.52
CA ARG A 171 11.75 18.33 -2.47
C ARG A 171 10.78 19.47 -2.10
N THR A 172 9.58 19.45 -2.69
CA THR A 172 8.57 20.51 -2.51
C THR A 172 7.19 19.97 -2.16
N ALA A 173 6.80 18.80 -2.70
CA ALA A 173 5.50 18.21 -2.42
C ALA A 173 5.55 17.39 -1.12
N LEU A 174 4.75 17.78 -0.12
CA LEU A 174 4.60 17.02 1.12
C LEU A 174 3.82 15.74 0.87
N SER A 175 4.28 14.64 1.46
CA SER A 175 3.54 13.40 1.52
C SER A 175 2.36 13.50 2.50
N ASN A 176 1.25 12.79 2.23
CA ASN A 176 0.15 12.67 3.18
C ASN A 176 0.55 11.93 4.48
N HIS A 177 1.62 11.13 4.44
CA HIS A 177 2.26 10.62 5.66
C HIS A 177 2.81 11.73 6.56
N ALA A 178 3.28 12.85 6.00
CA ALA A 178 3.76 13.97 6.81
C ALA A 178 2.63 14.65 7.59
N LEU A 179 1.42 14.62 7.07
CA LEU A 179 0.21 15.08 7.75
C LEU A 179 -0.34 14.05 8.76
N GLY A 180 0.09 12.78 8.71
CA GLY A 180 -0.48 11.70 9.50
C GLY A 180 -1.87 11.26 9.03
N THR A 181 -2.18 11.47 7.76
CA THR A 181 -3.48 11.16 7.14
C THR A 181 -3.43 9.96 6.21
N ALA A 182 -2.32 9.24 6.19
CA ALA A 182 -2.09 8.08 5.34
C ALA A 182 -1.43 6.94 6.12
N PHE A 183 -1.57 5.73 5.60
CA PHE A 183 -0.84 4.55 6.04
C PHE A 183 -0.53 3.64 4.86
N ASP A 184 0.53 2.85 4.98
CA ASP A 184 0.97 1.89 3.98
C ASP A 184 0.85 0.46 4.53
N ILE A 185 0.37 -0.47 3.70
CA ILE A 185 0.30 -1.91 3.96
C ILE A 185 0.77 -2.71 2.76
N ASN A 186 1.33 -3.89 3.01
CA ASN A 186 1.73 -4.84 1.96
C ASN A 186 2.69 -4.24 0.92
N ALA A 187 3.61 -3.35 1.35
CA ALA A 187 4.53 -2.62 0.47
C ALA A 187 5.37 -3.55 -0.43
N ARG A 188 5.74 -4.72 0.09
CA ARG A 188 6.52 -5.71 -0.67
C ARG A 188 5.87 -6.13 -1.98
N TRP A 189 4.53 -6.19 -2.02
CA TRP A 189 3.75 -6.65 -3.17
C TRP A 189 3.13 -5.51 -3.97
N ASN A 190 3.18 -4.30 -3.42
CA ASN A 190 2.51 -3.12 -3.95
C ASN A 190 3.43 -1.91 -4.00
N ALA A 191 4.71 -2.12 -4.35
CA ALA A 191 5.73 -1.09 -4.28
C ALA A 191 5.41 0.11 -5.18
N LEU A 192 5.84 1.29 -4.72
CA LEU A 192 5.65 2.56 -5.42
C LEU A 192 6.16 2.53 -6.86
N GLY A 193 5.32 2.87 -7.81
CA GLY A 193 5.62 2.90 -9.24
C GLY A 193 5.44 1.57 -9.95
N LEU A 194 5.06 0.51 -9.24
CA LEU A 194 4.75 -0.80 -9.83
C LEU A 194 3.23 -0.99 -9.97
N THR A 195 2.84 -1.96 -10.80
CA THR A 195 1.44 -2.41 -10.87
C THR A 195 1.10 -3.12 -9.56
N PRO A 196 0.07 -2.70 -8.82
CA PRO A 196 -0.34 -3.38 -7.60
C PRO A 196 -0.74 -4.83 -7.82
N ALA A 197 -0.57 -5.66 -6.79
CA ALA A 197 -0.97 -7.06 -6.81
C ALA A 197 -2.48 -7.18 -7.13
N ALA A 198 -2.81 -7.99 -8.13
CA ALA A 198 -4.18 -8.21 -8.58
C ALA A 198 -5.00 -8.97 -7.53
N ALA A 199 -6.33 -8.92 -7.63
CA ALA A 199 -7.22 -9.68 -6.77
C ALA A 199 -6.87 -11.18 -6.76
N GLY A 200 -6.89 -11.80 -5.59
CA GLY A 200 -6.55 -13.21 -5.38
C GLY A 200 -5.05 -13.53 -5.38
N VAL A 201 -4.18 -12.56 -5.66
CA VAL A 201 -2.72 -12.73 -5.57
C VAL A 201 -2.26 -12.37 -4.15
N LYS A 202 -1.28 -13.11 -3.63
CA LYS A 202 -0.70 -12.83 -2.30
C LYS A 202 -0.25 -11.37 -2.20
N GLY A 203 -0.64 -10.73 -1.10
CA GLY A 203 -0.33 -9.32 -0.84
C GLY A 203 -1.27 -8.33 -1.51
N SER A 204 -2.24 -8.81 -2.32
CA SER A 204 -3.29 -7.96 -2.88
C SER A 204 -4.06 -7.23 -1.78
N VAL A 205 -4.37 -5.98 -2.03
CA VAL A 205 -5.22 -5.14 -1.17
C VAL A 205 -6.61 -4.92 -1.80
N VAL A 206 -6.89 -5.57 -2.94
CA VAL A 206 -8.09 -5.29 -3.74
C VAL A 206 -9.38 -5.57 -2.95
N ASP A 207 -9.41 -6.65 -2.18
CA ASP A 207 -10.58 -7.01 -1.38
C ASP A 207 -10.77 -6.11 -0.14
N LEU A 208 -9.75 -5.34 0.23
CA LEU A 208 -9.80 -4.32 1.29
C LEU A 208 -10.42 -3.00 0.81
N LEU A 209 -10.39 -2.73 -0.51
CA LEU A 209 -10.75 -1.44 -1.09
C LEU A 209 -12.22 -1.03 -0.86
N PRO A 210 -13.23 -1.91 -0.99
CA PRO A 210 -14.63 -1.50 -0.79
C PRO A 210 -14.84 -0.83 0.58
N LEU A 211 -14.40 -1.49 1.65
CA LEU A 211 -14.52 -0.92 3.00
C LEU A 211 -13.62 0.31 3.21
N ALA A 212 -12.44 0.35 2.59
CA ALA A 212 -11.62 1.56 2.63
C ALA A 212 -12.34 2.76 2.03
N TYR A 213 -13.05 2.58 0.90
CA TYR A 213 -13.83 3.64 0.27
C TYR A 213 -15.05 4.05 1.10
N GLU A 214 -15.74 3.10 1.73
CA GLU A 214 -16.86 3.38 2.64
C GLU A 214 -16.42 4.23 3.82
N HIS A 215 -15.21 3.98 4.35
CA HIS A 215 -14.61 4.75 5.44
C HIS A 215 -13.82 5.98 4.97
N GLY A 216 -14.00 6.41 3.72
CA GLY A 216 -13.44 7.66 3.21
C GLY A 216 -11.95 7.62 2.89
N PHE A 217 -11.33 6.45 2.79
CA PHE A 217 -9.93 6.30 2.38
C PHE A 217 -9.82 6.13 0.86
N ALA A 218 -8.97 6.92 0.24
CA ALA A 218 -8.54 6.73 -1.15
C ALA A 218 -7.34 5.78 -1.19
N TRP A 219 -7.20 5.09 -2.31
CA TRP A 219 -6.09 4.16 -2.55
C TRP A 219 -5.13 4.70 -3.61
N GLY A 220 -3.84 4.66 -3.31
CA GLY A 220 -2.78 5.16 -4.18
C GLY A 220 -2.55 4.34 -5.45
N GLY A 221 -3.10 3.12 -5.55
CA GLY A 221 -3.13 2.36 -6.80
C GLY A 221 -3.86 3.05 -7.94
N HIS A 222 -4.66 4.08 -7.64
CA HIS A 222 -5.37 4.90 -8.62
C HIS A 222 -4.64 6.20 -8.98
N PHE A 223 -3.48 6.49 -8.39
CA PHE A 223 -2.77 7.72 -8.70
C PHE A 223 -2.36 7.78 -10.17
N GLY A 224 -2.64 8.90 -10.81
CA GLY A 224 -2.18 9.18 -12.17
C GLY A 224 -0.65 9.33 -12.22
N GLY A 225 -0.02 8.69 -13.16
CA GLY A 225 1.43 8.77 -13.37
C GLY A 225 2.23 7.72 -12.60
N ARG A 226 2.26 7.73 -11.27
CA ARG A 226 3.00 6.76 -10.48
C ARG A 226 2.08 6.10 -9.44
N SER A 227 1.68 4.86 -9.73
CA SER A 227 0.86 4.03 -8.84
C SER A 227 1.56 3.80 -7.49
N ASP A 228 0.80 3.80 -6.41
CA ASP A 228 1.28 3.51 -5.05
C ASP A 228 0.33 2.53 -4.36
N GLY A 229 0.47 1.27 -4.71
CA GLY A 229 -0.49 0.22 -4.33
C GLY A 229 -0.52 -0.12 -2.84
N MET A 230 0.51 0.23 -2.08
CA MET A 230 0.54 0.06 -0.63
C MET A 230 -0.21 1.17 0.11
N HIS A 231 -0.42 2.33 -0.54
CA HIS A 231 -0.80 3.58 0.07
C HIS A 231 -2.31 3.77 0.20
N PHE A 232 -2.75 4.05 1.42
CA PHE A 232 -4.12 4.45 1.75
C PHE A 232 -4.08 5.81 2.44
N GLU A 233 -4.97 6.72 2.04
CA GLU A 233 -5.02 8.06 2.61
C GLU A 233 -6.46 8.54 2.82
N VAL A 234 -6.66 9.42 3.80
CA VAL A 234 -7.95 10.10 3.96
C VAL A 234 -8.26 10.86 2.68
N GLY A 235 -9.17 10.33 1.89
CA GLY A 235 -9.57 10.86 0.57
C GLY A 235 -10.88 11.63 0.61
N ARG A 236 -11.68 11.43 1.64
CA ARG A 236 -12.96 12.10 1.87
C ARG A 236 -12.92 12.91 3.15
N ARG A 237 -13.76 13.92 3.25
CA ARG A 237 -13.85 14.74 4.47
C ARG A 237 -14.21 13.87 5.67
N PRO A 238 -13.43 13.93 6.79
CA PRO A 238 -13.68 13.08 7.95
C PRO A 238 -15.03 13.31 8.66
N ASP A 239 -15.64 14.47 8.44
CA ASP A 239 -16.98 14.82 8.97
C ASP A 239 -18.14 14.31 8.09
N LEU A 240 -17.84 13.66 6.97
CA LEU A 240 -18.81 13.09 6.03
C LEU A 240 -18.74 11.55 5.96
N VAL A 241 -17.99 10.92 6.88
CA VAL A 241 -17.80 9.45 6.95
C VAL A 241 -18.43 8.90 8.21
#